data_059fe01f5a8ba19f98f38d955df4e859
#
_entry.id   059fe01f5a8ba19f98f38d955df4e859
#
_cell.length_a   1.000
_cell.length_b   1.000
_cell.length_c   1.000
_cell.angle_alpha   90.00
_cell.angle_beta   90.00
_cell.angle_gamma   90.00
#
_symmetry.space_group_name_H-M   'P 1'
#
loop_
_entity.id
_entity.type
_entity.pdbx_description
1 polymer ?
#
loop_
_entity_poly.entity_id
_entity_poly.type
_entity_poly.pdbx_seq_one_letter_code
_entity_poly.pdbx_strand_id
1 'polypeptide(L)'
;QLGPYQNDVLFSEVITVIVDEFGYSEEVARRFHQDMVYFTYGLAILANTDHLHLTELELREAFRREFRALIAIYGKPTKLPEFAVKAGVVL
;
A
#
# COMPACT_ATOMS: atom_id res chain seq x y z
N GLN A 1 6.24 4.46 22.01
CA GLN A 1 4.79 4.57 21.92
C GLN A 1 4.30 4.21 20.53
N LEU A 2 3.27 3.40 20.47
CA LEU A 2 2.60 3.10 19.21
C LEU A 2 1.61 4.22 18.90
N GLY A 3 1.61 4.67 17.66
CA GLY A 3 0.66 5.68 17.21
C GLY A 3 -0.74 5.08 17.01
N PRO A 4 -1.73 5.93 16.68
CA PRO A 4 -3.09 5.46 16.41
C PRO A 4 -3.14 4.36 15.37
N TYR A 5 -2.23 4.40 14.40
CA TYR A 5 -2.11 3.41 13.35
C TYR A 5 -2.03 1.98 13.90
N GLN A 6 -1.15 1.75 14.88
CA GLN A 6 -0.89 0.39 15.33
C GLN A 6 -1.94 -0.13 16.31
N ASN A 7 -2.77 0.77 16.83
CA ASN A 7 -3.84 0.42 17.74
C ASN A 7 -5.21 0.36 17.06
N ASP A 8 -5.26 0.63 15.76
CA ASP A 8 -6.51 0.66 15.03
C ASP A 8 -6.92 -0.74 14.61
N VAL A 9 -8.11 -1.16 14.99
CA VAL A 9 -8.65 -2.49 14.67
C VAL A 9 -8.77 -2.67 13.15
N LEU A 10 -9.19 -1.61 12.45
CA LEU A 10 -9.31 -1.67 10.99
C LEU A 10 -7.96 -1.95 10.34
N PHE A 11 -6.91 -1.30 10.81
CA PHE A 11 -5.57 -1.55 10.28
C PHE A 11 -5.11 -2.98 10.57
N SER A 12 -5.46 -3.52 11.73
CA SER A 12 -5.16 -4.93 12.03
C SER A 12 -5.84 -5.87 11.05
N GLU A 13 -7.08 -5.58 10.68
CA GLU A 13 -7.80 -6.39 9.71
C GLU A 13 -7.15 -6.29 8.32
N VAL A 14 -6.74 -5.09 7.91
CA VAL A 14 -6.04 -4.90 6.64
C VAL A 14 -4.71 -5.67 6.62
N ILE A 15 -3.98 -5.63 7.72
CA ILE A 15 -2.72 -6.38 7.84
C ILE A 15 -2.98 -7.88 7.69
N THR A 16 -4.04 -8.40 8.31
CA THR A 16 -4.42 -9.79 8.15
C THR A 16 -4.71 -10.13 6.68
N VAL A 17 -5.41 -9.25 5.98
CA VAL A 17 -5.66 -9.42 4.54
C VAL A 17 -4.36 -9.46 3.75
N ILE A 18 -3.42 -8.59 4.07
CA ILE A 18 -2.12 -8.57 3.38
C ILE A 18 -1.37 -9.88 3.61
N VAL A 19 -1.37 -10.40 4.83
CA VAL A 19 -0.76 -11.69 5.12
C VAL A 19 -1.42 -12.80 4.30
N ASP A 20 -2.76 -12.85 4.33
CA ASP A 20 -3.50 -13.93 3.69
C ASP A 20 -3.46 -13.85 2.16
N GLU A 21 -3.58 -12.66 1.62
CA GLU A 21 -3.72 -12.46 0.17
C GLU A 21 -2.38 -12.35 -0.56
N PHE A 22 -1.35 -11.85 0.11
CA PHE A 22 -0.03 -11.71 -0.51
C PHE A 22 0.98 -12.73 0.00
N GLY A 23 0.69 -13.42 1.09
CA GLY A 23 1.60 -14.41 1.65
C GLY A 23 2.81 -13.83 2.36
N TYR A 24 2.76 -12.57 2.76
CA TYR A 24 3.82 -11.97 3.57
C TYR A 24 3.72 -12.42 5.03
N SER A 25 4.85 -12.36 5.73
CA SER A 25 4.83 -12.50 7.19
C SER A 25 4.09 -11.32 7.81
N GLU A 26 3.64 -11.47 9.04
CA GLU A 26 2.95 -10.38 9.73
C GLU A 26 3.84 -9.15 9.86
N GLU A 27 5.11 -9.33 10.19
CA GLU A 27 6.04 -8.22 10.34
C GLU A 27 6.19 -7.45 9.03
N VAL A 28 6.38 -8.16 7.92
CA VAL A 28 6.52 -7.53 6.61
C VAL A 28 5.20 -6.86 6.20
N ALA A 29 4.07 -7.52 6.47
CA ALA A 29 2.76 -6.95 6.15
C ALA A 29 2.52 -5.63 6.88
N ARG A 30 2.94 -5.52 8.15
CA ARG A 30 2.82 -4.28 8.92
C ARG A 30 3.64 -3.15 8.30
N ARG A 31 4.87 -3.43 7.91
CA ARG A 31 5.73 -2.44 7.28
C ARG A 31 5.21 -2.02 5.92
N PHE A 32 4.78 -2.97 5.12
CA PHE A 32 4.21 -2.72 3.81
C PHE A 32 3.00 -1.80 3.93
N HIS A 33 2.08 -2.12 4.83
CA HIS A 33 0.88 -1.32 5.04
C HIS A 33 1.22 0.07 5.56
N GLN A 34 2.17 0.18 6.47
CA GLN A 34 2.60 1.47 7.00
C GLN A 34 3.15 2.37 5.89
N ASP A 35 3.99 1.82 5.01
CA ASP A 35 4.54 2.57 3.89
C ASP A 35 3.45 3.03 2.94
N MET A 36 2.46 2.17 2.68
CA MET A 36 1.31 2.54 1.85
C MET A 36 0.46 3.63 2.48
N VAL A 37 0.28 3.59 3.80
CA VAL A 37 -0.47 4.62 4.52
C VAL A 37 0.25 5.97 4.42
N TYR A 38 1.57 5.98 4.63
CA TYR A 38 2.35 7.22 4.52
C TYR A 38 2.26 7.79 3.10
N PHE A 39 2.38 6.95 2.10
CA PHE A 39 2.29 7.37 0.71
C PHE A 39 0.90 7.94 0.41
N THR A 40 -0.16 7.25 0.83
CA THR A 40 -1.53 7.65 0.58
C THR A 40 -1.86 8.97 1.26
N TYR A 41 -1.46 9.14 2.52
CA TYR A 41 -1.68 10.39 3.23
C TYR A 41 -0.91 11.54 2.59
N GLY A 42 0.33 11.29 2.16
CA GLY A 42 1.10 12.30 1.48
C GLY A 42 0.41 12.79 0.22
N LEU A 43 -0.09 11.86 -0.60
CA LEU A 43 -0.84 12.21 -1.80
C LEU A 43 -2.13 12.99 -1.47
N ALA A 44 -2.86 12.53 -0.44
CA ALA A 44 -4.11 13.18 -0.07
C ALA A 44 -3.89 14.63 0.40
N ILE A 45 -2.84 14.85 1.19
CA ILE A 45 -2.49 16.20 1.65
C ILE A 45 -2.10 17.08 0.47
N LEU A 46 -1.25 16.57 -0.43
CA LEU A 46 -0.82 17.34 -1.59
C LEU A 46 -1.98 17.62 -2.55
N ALA A 47 -2.89 16.67 -2.71
CA ALA A 47 -4.04 16.84 -3.59
C ALA A 47 -5.03 17.90 -3.08
N ASN A 48 -5.00 18.20 -1.78
CA ASN A 48 -5.83 19.25 -1.20
C ASN A 48 -5.19 20.63 -1.28
N THR A 49 -4.01 20.73 -1.92
CA THR A 49 -3.33 21.99 -2.17
C THR A 49 -3.40 22.33 -3.65
N ASP A 50 -3.03 23.55 -4.00
CA ASP A 50 -2.96 23.93 -5.42
C ASP A 50 -1.67 23.44 -6.09
N HIS A 51 -0.86 22.66 -5.39
CA HIS A 51 0.45 22.23 -5.88
C HIS A 51 0.44 20.92 -6.62
N LEU A 52 -0.59 20.10 -6.40
CA LEU A 52 -0.65 18.78 -7.01
C LEU A 52 -2.02 18.55 -7.64
N HIS A 53 -2.03 18.42 -8.96
CA HIS A 53 -3.23 18.09 -9.71
C HIS A 53 -2.94 16.83 -10.52
N LEU A 54 -3.47 15.70 -10.07
CA LEU A 54 -3.28 14.43 -10.75
C LEU A 54 -4.57 13.97 -11.40
N THR A 55 -4.45 13.49 -12.63
CA THR A 55 -5.54 12.78 -13.27
C THR A 55 -5.69 11.41 -12.61
N GLU A 56 -6.82 10.76 -12.84
CA GLU A 56 -7.02 9.39 -12.34
C GLU A 56 -5.93 8.45 -12.85
N LEU A 57 -5.53 8.60 -14.12
CA LEU A 57 -4.48 7.77 -14.68
C LEU A 57 -3.14 8.02 -13.98
N GLU A 58 -2.79 9.28 -13.77
CA GLU A 58 -1.54 9.62 -13.09
C GLU A 58 -1.52 9.10 -11.66
N LEU A 59 -2.65 9.19 -10.97
CA LEU A 59 -2.78 8.66 -9.61
C LEU A 59 -2.58 7.14 -9.60
N ARG A 60 -3.22 6.44 -10.54
CA ARG A 60 -3.08 4.99 -10.67
C ARG A 60 -1.63 4.59 -10.95
N GLU A 61 -0.94 5.33 -11.82
CA GLU A 61 0.47 5.08 -12.12
C GLU A 61 1.36 5.32 -10.90
N ALA A 62 1.06 6.33 -10.08
CA ALA A 62 1.81 6.60 -8.86
C ALA A 62 1.68 5.43 -7.87
N PHE A 63 0.47 4.92 -7.68
CA PHE A 63 0.26 3.76 -6.82
C PHE A 63 0.97 2.52 -7.36
N ARG A 64 0.94 2.31 -8.66
CA ARG A 64 1.62 1.17 -9.28
C ARG A 64 3.13 1.23 -9.04
N ARG A 65 3.74 2.40 -9.20
CA ARG A 65 5.17 2.57 -8.95
C ARG A 65 5.51 2.31 -7.49
N GLU A 66 4.70 2.84 -6.58
CA GLU A 66 4.93 2.64 -5.15
C GLU A 66 4.82 1.16 -4.78
N PHE A 67 3.81 0.48 -5.30
CA PHE A 67 3.63 -0.94 -5.05
C PHE A 67 4.85 -1.73 -5.52
N ARG A 68 5.36 -1.44 -6.71
CA ARG A 68 6.55 -2.09 -7.25
C ARG A 68 7.78 -1.82 -6.39
N ALA A 69 7.94 -0.59 -5.93
CA ALA A 69 9.06 -0.24 -5.05
C ALA A 69 9.00 -1.03 -3.75
N LEU A 70 7.82 -1.17 -3.17
CA LEU A 70 7.66 -1.93 -1.94
C LEU A 70 7.93 -3.43 -2.15
N ILE A 71 7.51 -3.98 -3.29
CA ILE A 71 7.85 -5.36 -3.63
C ILE A 71 9.36 -5.53 -3.74
N ALA A 72 10.06 -4.55 -4.30
CA ALA A 72 11.52 -4.61 -4.40
C ALA A 72 12.19 -4.59 -3.02
N ILE A 73 11.59 -3.87 -2.07
CA ILE A 73 12.14 -3.76 -0.71
C ILE A 73 11.83 -5.02 0.11
N TYR A 74 10.58 -5.48 0.07
CA TYR A 74 10.10 -6.54 0.96
C TYR A 74 10.09 -7.93 0.33
N GLY A 75 10.41 -8.03 -0.96
CA GLY A 75 10.39 -9.29 -1.67
C GLY A 75 9.06 -9.54 -2.37
N LYS A 76 9.10 -10.43 -3.36
CA LYS A 76 7.89 -10.77 -4.11
C LYS A 76 6.89 -11.49 -3.20
N PRO A 77 5.61 -11.11 -3.25
CA PRO A 77 4.59 -11.86 -2.54
C PRO A 77 4.47 -13.27 -3.11
N THR A 78 4.11 -14.22 -2.28
CA THR A 78 3.89 -15.61 -2.73
C THR A 78 2.53 -15.77 -3.41
N LYS A 79 1.64 -14.82 -3.21
CA LYS A 79 0.32 -14.77 -3.81
C LYS A 79 0.07 -13.36 -4.35
N LEU A 80 -0.83 -13.26 -5.30
CA LEU A 80 -1.26 -11.97 -5.81
C LEU A 80 -2.79 -11.95 -5.86
N PRO A 81 -3.45 -11.08 -5.09
CA PRO A 81 -4.91 -11.04 -5.09
C PRO A 81 -5.44 -10.56 -6.44
N GLU A 82 -6.67 -10.94 -6.74
CA GLU A 82 -7.29 -10.65 -8.03
C GLU A 82 -7.34 -9.16 -8.33
N PHE A 83 -7.62 -8.34 -7.33
CA PHE A 83 -7.69 -6.89 -7.55
C PHE A 83 -6.34 -6.32 -7.99
N ALA A 84 -5.24 -6.86 -7.49
CA ALA A 84 -3.91 -6.41 -7.88
C ALA A 84 -3.58 -6.84 -9.30
N VAL A 85 -3.98 -8.04 -9.69
CA VAL A 85 -3.82 -8.52 -11.07
C VAL A 85 -4.59 -7.62 -12.02
N LYS A 86 -5.84 -7.28 -11.68
CA LYS A 86 -6.67 -6.40 -12.51
C LYS A 86 -6.10 -4.99 -12.59
N ALA A 87 -5.39 -4.54 -11.56
CA ALA A 87 -4.73 -3.23 -11.54
C ALA A 87 -3.44 -3.23 -12.36
N GLY A 88 -3.04 -4.36 -12.92
CA GLY A 88 -1.85 -4.45 -13.75
C GLY A 88 -0.56 -4.65 -12.98
N VAL A 89 -0.64 -5.11 -11.75
CA VAL A 89 0.54 -5.46 -10.97
C VAL A 89 1.10 -6.76 -11.50
N VAL A 90 2.39 -6.78 -11.79
CA VAL A 90 3.10 -7.94 -12.32
C VAL A 90 4.24 -8.26 -11.38
N LEU A 91 4.35 -9.52 -11.01
CA LEU A 91 5.44 -9.99 -10.15
C LEU A 91 6.73 -10.22 -10.92
#